data_f246986245fbeae7307c2a962d1ea92e
#
_entry.id   f246986245fbeae7307c2a962d1ea92e
#
_cell.length_a   1.000
_cell.length_b   1.000
_cell.length_c   1.000
_cell.angle_alpha   90.00
_cell.angle_beta   90.00
_cell.angle_gamma   90.00
#
_symmetry.space_group_name_H-M   'P 1'
#
loop_
_entity.id
_entity.type
_entity.pdbx_description
1 polymer ?
#
loop_
_entity_poly.entity_id
_entity_poly.type
_entity_poly.pdbx_seq_one_letter_code
_entity_poly.pdbx_strand_id
1 'polypeptide(L)'
;MAIYEAGEMYLLTIYLLYQKGMKKVRAIDVCREINRSKPSVSIALSQLKEEDYISVTNGKIDLKEKGIDVAKRVLSRREAVSKMFEKIGVDKEISKKDACKIEHVISDEACEAIQKFIGE
;
A
#
# COMPACT_ATOMS: atom_id res chain seq x y z
N MET A 1 -2.98 -7.35 15.43
CA MET A 1 -2.89 -5.91 15.72
C MET A 1 -3.18 -5.10 14.47
N ALA A 2 -3.99 -4.07 14.62
CA ALA A 2 -4.30 -3.23 13.47
C ALA A 2 -3.11 -2.36 13.08
N ILE A 3 -2.81 -2.31 11.81
CA ILE A 3 -1.79 -1.42 11.29
C ILE A 3 -2.45 -0.11 10.86
N TYR A 4 -1.76 1.00 11.06
CA TYR A 4 -2.27 2.32 10.69
C TYR A 4 -2.26 2.54 9.19
N GLU A 5 -3.10 3.46 8.71
CA GLU A 5 -3.14 3.84 7.30
C GLU A 5 -1.75 4.17 6.75
N ALA A 6 -0.95 4.93 7.51
CA ALA A 6 0.41 5.28 7.11
C ALA A 6 1.27 4.04 6.93
N GLY A 7 1.17 3.08 7.85
CA GLY A 7 1.90 1.83 7.76
C GLY A 7 1.53 1.03 6.52
N GLU A 8 0.24 0.96 6.23
CA GLU A 8 -0.24 0.28 5.01
C GLU A 8 0.33 0.95 3.76
N MET A 9 0.34 2.27 3.73
CA MET A 9 0.89 3.03 2.61
C MET A 9 2.37 2.74 2.39
N TYR A 10 3.16 2.71 3.46
CA TYR A 10 4.58 2.40 3.36
C TYR A 10 4.83 0.99 2.85
N LEU A 11 4.10 0.01 3.38
CA LEU A 11 4.25 -1.39 2.95
C LEU A 11 3.87 -1.56 1.49
N LEU A 12 2.78 -0.95 1.06
CA LEU A 12 2.37 -1.00 -0.33
C LEU A 12 3.40 -0.33 -1.23
N THR A 13 3.94 0.81 -0.82
CA THR A 13 4.95 1.53 -1.59
C THR A 13 6.18 0.66 -1.81
N ILE A 14 6.69 0.02 -0.76
CA ILE A 14 7.85 -0.87 -0.86
C ILE A 14 7.54 -2.03 -1.81
N TYR A 15 6.38 -2.63 -1.65
CA TYR A 15 5.93 -3.73 -2.49
C TYR A 15 5.91 -3.33 -3.97
N LEU A 16 5.31 -2.19 -4.28
CA LEU A 16 5.20 -1.70 -5.66
C LEU A 16 6.56 -1.33 -6.27
N LEU A 17 7.49 -0.79 -5.48
CA LEU A 17 8.83 -0.50 -5.96
C LEU A 17 9.55 -1.76 -6.40
N TYR A 18 9.42 -2.83 -5.63
CA TYR A 18 9.98 -4.13 -6.03
C TYR A 18 9.27 -4.69 -7.26
N GLN A 19 7.97 -4.50 -7.36
CA GLN A 19 7.19 -4.96 -8.53
C GLN A 19 7.62 -4.23 -9.81
N LYS A 20 8.05 -2.98 -9.70
CA LYS A 20 8.57 -2.21 -10.84
C LYS A 20 9.95 -2.67 -11.29
N GLY A 21 10.58 -3.55 -10.55
CA GLY A 21 11.86 -4.11 -10.90
C GLY A 21 13.06 -3.61 -10.10
N MET A 22 12.84 -2.80 -9.07
CA MET A 22 13.95 -2.39 -8.20
C MET A 22 14.52 -3.60 -7.51
N LYS A 23 15.84 -3.67 -7.44
CA LYS A 23 16.53 -4.78 -6.77
C LYS A 23 16.85 -4.47 -5.33
N LYS A 24 16.90 -3.19 -4.97
CA LYS A 24 17.21 -2.75 -3.63
C LYS A 24 16.43 -1.48 -3.32
N VAL A 25 15.48 -1.58 -2.40
CA VAL A 25 14.69 -0.43 -1.94
C VAL A 25 15.28 0.08 -0.64
N ARG A 26 15.58 1.37 -0.59
CA ARG A 26 16.12 2.05 0.58
C ARG A 26 15.14 3.12 1.07
N ALA A 27 15.37 3.63 2.28
CA ALA A 27 14.54 4.69 2.85
C ALA A 27 14.40 5.90 1.91
N ILE A 28 15.48 6.28 1.21
CA ILE A 28 15.42 7.41 0.29
C ILE A 28 14.45 7.17 -0.88
N ASP A 29 14.36 5.94 -1.35
CA ASP A 29 13.45 5.59 -2.43
C ASP A 29 12.00 5.73 -1.97
N VAL A 30 11.72 5.32 -0.74
CA VAL A 30 10.38 5.46 -0.14
C VAL A 30 10.05 6.95 0.04
N CYS A 31 11.01 7.75 0.53
CA CYS A 31 10.83 9.21 0.68
C CYS A 31 10.42 9.86 -0.62
N ARG A 32 11.09 9.51 -1.71
CA ARG A 32 10.80 10.06 -3.04
C ARG A 32 9.41 9.68 -3.54
N GLU A 33 9.07 8.42 -3.36
CA GLU A 33 7.81 7.88 -3.90
C GLU A 33 6.59 8.48 -3.22
N ILE A 34 6.64 8.66 -1.90
CA ILE A 34 5.50 9.17 -1.14
C ILE A 34 5.61 10.65 -0.78
N ASN A 35 6.70 11.30 -1.18
CA ASN A 35 6.93 12.72 -0.93
C ASN A 35 6.78 13.10 0.56
N ARG A 36 7.50 12.37 1.41
CA ARG A 36 7.54 12.64 2.85
C ARG A 36 8.98 12.85 3.30
N SER A 37 9.14 13.53 4.44
CA SER A 37 10.45 13.84 4.98
C SER A 37 11.18 12.60 5.46
N LYS A 38 12.52 12.65 5.44
CA LYS A 38 13.36 11.58 5.97
C LYS A 38 13.03 11.20 7.40
N PRO A 39 12.88 12.15 8.33
CA PRO A 39 12.52 11.79 9.71
C PRO A 39 11.20 11.05 9.81
N SER A 40 10.17 11.47 9.07
CA SER A 40 8.88 10.79 9.08
C SER A 40 8.99 9.36 8.57
N VAL A 41 9.70 9.17 7.46
CA VAL A 41 9.90 7.84 6.87
C VAL A 41 10.71 6.96 7.83
N SER A 42 11.77 7.51 8.41
CA SER A 42 12.65 6.77 9.34
C SER A 42 11.87 6.24 10.55
N ILE A 43 11.02 7.09 11.14
CA ILE A 43 10.18 6.68 12.28
C ILE A 43 9.22 5.56 11.86
N ALA A 44 8.56 5.72 10.73
CA ALA A 44 7.60 4.72 10.24
C ALA A 44 8.28 3.38 9.96
N LEU A 45 9.43 3.40 9.29
CA LEU A 45 10.18 2.19 8.98
C LEU A 45 10.68 1.49 10.24
N SER A 46 11.10 2.25 11.25
CA SER A 46 11.53 1.69 12.53
C SER A 46 10.39 0.94 13.21
N GLN A 47 9.19 1.52 13.20
CA GLN A 47 8.01 0.89 13.78
C GLN A 47 7.63 -0.40 13.04
N LEU A 48 7.67 -0.36 11.71
CA LEU A 48 7.36 -1.53 10.89
C LEU A 48 8.38 -2.65 11.11
N LYS A 49 9.64 -2.30 11.25
CA LYS A 49 10.71 -3.25 11.55
C LYS A 49 10.50 -3.90 12.92
N GLU A 50 10.19 -3.09 13.93
CA GLU A 50 9.95 -3.57 15.29
C GLU A 50 8.77 -4.53 15.36
N GLU A 51 7.74 -4.27 14.54
CA GLU A 51 6.53 -5.11 14.51
C GLU A 51 6.61 -6.25 13.49
N ASP A 52 7.79 -6.49 12.92
CA ASP A 52 8.05 -7.64 12.03
C ASP A 52 7.38 -7.59 10.66
N TYR A 53 7.04 -6.40 10.19
CA TYR A 53 6.53 -6.25 8.82
C TYR A 53 7.63 -6.17 7.78
N ILE A 54 8.79 -5.66 8.18
CA ILE A 54 9.94 -5.50 7.30
C ILE A 54 11.22 -5.90 8.01
N SER A 55 12.27 -6.14 7.22
CA SER A 55 13.63 -6.25 7.71
C SER A 55 14.48 -5.23 6.98
N VAL A 56 15.55 -4.77 7.62
CA VAL A 56 16.49 -3.83 7.00
C VAL A 56 17.90 -4.38 7.20
N THR A 57 18.62 -4.59 6.11
CA THR A 57 19.97 -5.12 6.12
C THR A 57 20.86 -4.25 5.23
N ASN A 58 21.83 -3.58 5.84
CA ASN A 58 22.70 -2.66 5.11
C ASN A 58 21.93 -1.62 4.30
N GLY A 59 20.87 -1.09 4.90
CA GLY A 59 20.01 -0.10 4.27
C GLY A 59 18.97 -0.65 3.30
N LYS A 60 19.06 -1.93 2.94
CA LYS A 60 18.09 -2.56 2.07
C LYS A 60 16.86 -2.98 2.87
N ILE A 61 15.70 -2.53 2.42
CA ILE A 61 14.42 -2.88 3.03
C ILE A 61 13.82 -4.07 2.31
N ASP A 62 13.44 -5.10 3.05
CA ASP A 62 12.73 -6.24 2.53
C ASP A 62 11.41 -6.41 3.27
N LEU A 63 10.37 -6.79 2.55
CA LEU A 63 9.10 -7.11 3.18
C LEU A 63 9.16 -8.52 3.74
N LYS A 64 8.72 -8.69 4.98
CA LYS A 64 8.51 -10.02 5.54
C LYS A 64 7.14 -10.51 5.08
N GLU A 65 6.86 -11.78 5.29
CA GLU A 65 5.60 -12.39 4.90
C GLU A 65 4.39 -11.57 5.37
N LYS A 66 4.42 -11.13 6.62
CA LYS A 66 3.38 -10.31 7.22
C LYS A 66 3.19 -8.98 6.48
N GLY A 67 4.30 -8.37 6.06
CA GLY A 67 4.26 -7.12 5.30
C GLY A 67 3.74 -7.32 3.88
N ILE A 68 4.11 -8.43 3.24
CA ILE A 68 3.62 -8.76 1.91
C ILE A 68 2.10 -8.97 1.94
N ASP A 69 1.60 -9.66 2.95
CA ASP A 69 0.16 -9.91 3.09
C ASP A 69 -0.62 -8.61 3.21
N VAL A 70 -0.11 -7.66 4.01
CA VAL A 70 -0.75 -6.35 4.14
C VAL A 70 -0.72 -5.60 2.81
N ALA A 71 0.43 -5.56 2.15
CA ALA A 71 0.58 -4.86 0.87
C ALA A 71 -0.37 -5.40 -0.19
N LYS A 72 -0.46 -6.71 -0.31
CA LYS A 72 -1.37 -7.35 -1.27
C LYS A 72 -2.83 -7.04 -0.98
N ARG A 73 -3.21 -7.06 0.30
CA ARG A 73 -4.58 -6.76 0.72
C ARG A 73 -4.95 -5.31 0.38
N VAL A 74 -4.05 -4.37 0.66
CA VAL A 74 -4.28 -2.96 0.36
C VAL A 74 -4.38 -2.74 -1.15
N LEU A 75 -3.51 -3.37 -1.92
CA LEU A 75 -3.54 -3.27 -3.38
C LEU A 75 -4.85 -3.82 -3.94
N SER A 76 -5.31 -4.93 -3.42
CA SER A 76 -6.59 -5.54 -3.83
C SER A 76 -7.77 -4.60 -3.57
N ARG A 77 -7.77 -3.92 -2.42
CA ARG A 77 -8.80 -2.93 -2.09
C ARG A 77 -8.78 -1.76 -3.08
N ARG A 78 -7.58 -1.24 -3.37
CA ARG A 78 -7.41 -0.14 -4.32
C ARG A 78 -7.97 -0.52 -5.68
N GLU A 79 -7.61 -1.69 -6.17
CA GLU A 79 -8.06 -2.17 -7.47
C GLU A 79 -9.57 -2.37 -7.54
N ALA A 80 -10.15 -2.93 -6.50
CA ALA A 80 -11.60 -3.14 -6.43
C ALA A 80 -12.35 -1.82 -6.48
N VAL A 81 -11.94 -0.84 -5.66
CA VAL A 81 -12.60 0.47 -5.62
C VAL A 81 -12.44 1.21 -6.94
N SER A 82 -11.23 1.18 -7.51
CA SER A 82 -10.95 1.84 -8.79
C SER A 82 -11.82 1.27 -9.91
N LYS A 83 -11.91 -0.06 -9.99
CA LYS A 83 -12.72 -0.73 -11.01
C LYS A 83 -14.20 -0.43 -10.84
N MET A 84 -14.70 -0.38 -9.61
CA MET A 84 -16.08 -0.02 -9.36
C MET A 84 -16.38 1.39 -9.86
N PHE A 85 -15.53 2.35 -9.55
CA PHE A 85 -15.71 3.73 -9.99
C PHE A 85 -15.72 3.83 -11.52
N GLU A 86 -14.81 3.13 -12.19
CA GLU A 86 -14.79 3.11 -13.66
C GLU A 86 -16.08 2.50 -14.21
N LYS A 87 -16.58 1.45 -13.57
CA LYS A 87 -17.80 0.76 -13.99
C LYS A 87 -19.02 1.67 -13.91
N ILE A 88 -19.08 2.54 -12.91
CA ILE A 88 -20.20 3.48 -12.75
C ILE A 88 -19.98 4.82 -13.49
N GLY A 89 -18.90 4.92 -14.26
CA GLY A 89 -18.69 6.05 -15.15
C GLY A 89 -17.70 7.11 -14.67
N VAL A 90 -16.96 6.84 -13.60
CA VAL A 90 -15.95 7.80 -13.14
C VAL A 90 -14.70 7.69 -14.01
N ASP A 91 -14.11 8.82 -14.35
CA ASP A 91 -12.89 8.90 -15.13
C ASP A 91 -11.76 8.06 -14.49
N LYS A 92 -10.96 7.43 -15.33
CA LYS A 92 -9.89 6.53 -14.89
C LYS A 92 -8.90 7.17 -13.92
N GLU A 93 -8.47 8.39 -14.22
CA GLU A 93 -7.51 9.09 -13.37
C GLU A 93 -8.11 9.44 -12.01
N ILE A 94 -9.35 9.90 -12.00
CA ILE A 94 -10.08 10.21 -10.76
C ILE A 94 -10.33 8.94 -9.96
N SER A 95 -10.69 7.87 -10.63
CA SER A 95 -10.93 6.57 -9.98
C SER A 95 -9.69 6.10 -9.21
N LYS A 96 -8.52 6.22 -9.83
CA LYS A 96 -7.25 5.85 -9.20
C LYS A 96 -6.94 6.72 -7.99
N LYS A 97 -7.10 8.03 -8.13
CA LYS A 97 -6.83 8.98 -7.03
C LYS A 97 -7.72 8.72 -5.83
N ASP A 98 -9.01 8.56 -6.06
CA ASP A 98 -9.96 8.33 -4.99
C ASP A 98 -9.75 6.96 -4.34
N ALA A 99 -9.48 5.94 -5.15
CA ALA A 99 -9.20 4.61 -4.64
C ALA A 99 -7.99 4.60 -3.70
N CYS A 100 -6.94 5.37 -4.02
CA CYS A 100 -5.77 5.48 -3.15
C CYS A 100 -6.10 6.02 -1.77
N LYS A 101 -7.12 6.85 -1.66
CA LYS A 101 -7.56 7.38 -0.37
C LYS A 101 -8.48 6.41 0.36
N ILE A 102 -9.37 5.77 -0.37
CA ILE A 102 -10.39 4.90 0.20
C ILE A 102 -9.82 3.56 0.67
N GLU A 103 -8.77 3.06 0.03
CA GLU A 103 -8.20 1.74 0.31
C GLU A 103 -7.82 1.50 1.77
N HIS A 104 -7.53 2.57 2.49
CA HIS A 104 -7.11 2.48 3.90
C HIS A 104 -8.27 2.54 4.88
N VAL A 105 -9.45 2.97 4.44
CA VAL A 105 -10.59 3.20 5.33
C VAL A 105 -11.81 2.32 5.04
N ILE A 106 -11.83 1.69 3.88
CA ILE A 106 -12.96 0.83 3.50
C ILE A 106 -12.96 -0.46 4.32
N SER A 107 -14.13 -0.89 4.75
CA SER A 107 -14.27 -2.16 5.49
C SER A 107 -14.08 -3.36 4.56
N ASP A 108 -13.71 -4.50 5.13
CA ASP A 108 -13.59 -5.73 4.37
C ASP A 108 -14.93 -6.14 3.76
N GLU A 109 -16.01 -5.93 4.51
CA GLU A 109 -17.37 -6.23 4.05
C GLU A 109 -17.73 -5.44 2.79
N ALA A 110 -17.47 -4.12 2.80
CA ALA A 110 -17.73 -3.27 1.65
C ALA A 110 -16.85 -3.66 0.47
N CYS A 111 -15.58 -3.97 0.73
CA CYS A 111 -14.65 -4.39 -0.30
C CYS A 111 -15.10 -5.69 -0.97
N GLU A 112 -15.55 -6.67 -0.19
CA GLU A 112 -16.06 -7.93 -0.72
C GLU A 112 -17.31 -7.72 -1.59
N ALA A 113 -18.20 -6.84 -1.14
CA ALA A 113 -19.41 -6.50 -1.91
C ALA A 113 -19.03 -5.85 -3.25
N ILE A 114 -18.05 -4.96 -3.24
CA ILE A 114 -17.55 -4.33 -4.45
C ILE A 114 -16.94 -5.36 -5.39
N GLN A 115 -16.16 -6.29 -4.87
CA GLN A 115 -15.54 -7.34 -5.68
C GLN A 115 -16.58 -8.21 -6.37
N LYS A 116 -17.66 -8.52 -5.68
CA LYS A 116 -18.78 -9.27 -6.27
C LYS A 116 -19.45 -8.46 -7.38
N PHE A 117 -19.66 -7.18 -7.14
CA PHE A 117 -20.29 -6.28 -8.11
C PHE A 117 -19.48 -6.18 -9.40
N ILE A 118 -18.16 -5.99 -9.29
CA ILE A 118 -17.30 -5.83 -10.46
C ILE A 118 -17.00 -7.16 -11.15
N GLY A 119 -17.13 -8.27 -10.45
CA GLY A 119 -16.92 -9.62 -11.00
C GLY A 119 -18.08 -10.12 -11.83
N GLU A 120 -19.19 -9.44 -11.77
CA GLU A 120 -20.36 -9.76 -12.57
C GLU A 120 -20.31 -9.01 -13.91
#